data_eef714e5aa2b75462a7216fb48b7d181
#
_entry.id   eef714e5aa2b75462a7216fb48b7d181
#
_cell.length_a   1.000
_cell.length_b   1.000
_cell.length_c   1.000
_cell.angle_alpha   90.00
_cell.angle_beta   90.00
_cell.angle_gamma   90.00
#
_symmetry.space_group_name_H-M   'P 1'
#
loop_
_entity.id
_entity.type
_entity.pdbx_description
1 polymer ?
#
loop_
_entity_poly.entity_id
_entity_poly.type
_entity_poly.pdbx_seq_one_letter_code
_entity_poly.pdbx_strand_id
1 'polypeptide(L)'
;MTEATKTLAQLKKSSKLTRLTFHKNGPKSYHRGQGALLNALLEHDGETQRELVKVLGVDRGELKGVVKKAERNGYVTIGDAEAARTYTVNLTDVGREVAEKRVVANDKVAADILECLSDEEVAQLNAITEKLILSCKAKGVNGKKKGRKAHRCVRL
;
A
#
# COMPACT_ATOMS: atom_id res chain seq x y z
N MET A 1 -15.24 -29.40 -6.14
CA MET A 1 -14.91 -27.95 -6.00
C MET A 1 -16.02 -27.16 -6.65
N THR A 2 -16.63 -26.27 -5.89
CA THR A 2 -17.74 -25.43 -6.39
C THR A 2 -17.23 -24.33 -7.33
N GLU A 3 -18.13 -23.76 -8.16
CA GLU A 3 -17.79 -22.64 -9.04
C GLU A 3 -17.28 -21.43 -8.23
N ALA A 4 -17.91 -21.14 -7.09
CA ALA A 4 -17.45 -20.09 -6.17
C ALA A 4 -16.00 -20.30 -5.71
N THR A 5 -15.60 -21.54 -5.40
CA THR A 5 -14.22 -21.84 -5.01
C THR A 5 -13.24 -21.62 -6.15
N LYS A 6 -13.61 -21.99 -7.38
CA LYS A 6 -12.79 -21.74 -8.58
C LYS A 6 -12.61 -20.24 -8.84
N THR A 7 -13.69 -19.47 -8.75
CA THR A 7 -13.66 -18.01 -8.93
C THR A 7 -12.70 -17.35 -7.94
N LEU A 8 -12.79 -17.69 -6.65
CA LEU A 8 -11.87 -17.15 -5.64
C LEU A 8 -10.42 -17.60 -5.85
N ALA A 9 -10.19 -18.82 -6.34
CA ALA A 9 -8.85 -19.29 -6.68
C ALA A 9 -8.26 -18.50 -7.86
N GLN A 10 -9.05 -18.21 -8.90
CA GLN A 10 -8.63 -17.37 -10.02
C GLN A 10 -8.33 -15.94 -9.57
N LEU A 11 -9.19 -15.33 -8.75
CA LEU A 11 -8.95 -14.00 -8.18
C LEU A 11 -7.64 -13.94 -7.39
N LYS A 12 -7.38 -14.95 -6.55
CA LYS A 12 -6.13 -15.07 -5.79
C LYS A 12 -4.91 -15.22 -6.70
N LYS A 13 -5.03 -16.02 -7.77
CA LYS A 13 -3.97 -16.21 -8.78
C LYS A 13 -3.70 -14.89 -9.51
N SER A 14 -4.74 -14.22 -9.99
CA SER A 14 -4.66 -12.92 -10.66
C SER A 14 -3.96 -11.89 -9.78
N SER A 15 -4.41 -11.70 -8.54
CA SER A 15 -3.79 -10.78 -7.58
C SER A 15 -2.31 -11.08 -7.34
N LYS A 16 -1.94 -12.36 -7.24
CA LYS A 16 -0.53 -12.77 -7.09
C LYS A 16 0.30 -12.40 -8.32
N LEU A 17 -0.19 -12.70 -9.52
CA LEU A 17 0.52 -12.44 -10.78
C LEU A 17 0.63 -10.94 -11.06
N THR A 18 -0.42 -10.16 -10.83
CA THR A 18 -0.41 -8.70 -10.92
C THR A 18 0.68 -8.12 -10.03
N ARG A 19 0.74 -8.52 -8.76
CA ARG A 19 1.79 -8.07 -7.84
C ARG A 19 3.20 -8.42 -8.32
N LEU A 20 3.40 -9.62 -8.88
CA LEU A 20 4.69 -10.04 -9.42
C LEU A 20 5.08 -9.22 -10.67
N THR A 21 4.11 -8.87 -11.51
CA THR A 21 4.32 -8.03 -12.70
C THR A 21 4.75 -6.63 -12.29
N PHE A 22 4.08 -6.01 -11.31
CA PHE A 22 4.54 -4.74 -10.73
C PHE A 22 5.93 -4.83 -10.12
N HIS A 23 6.26 -5.93 -9.46
CA HIS A 23 7.59 -6.13 -8.91
C HIS A 23 8.67 -6.26 -9.98
N LYS A 24 8.35 -6.90 -11.11
CA LYS A 24 9.28 -7.12 -12.23
C LYS A 24 9.45 -5.86 -13.09
N ASN A 25 8.36 -5.19 -13.42
CA ASN A 25 8.31 -4.14 -14.43
C ASN A 25 8.16 -2.73 -13.83
N GLY A 26 7.82 -2.64 -12.55
CA GLY A 26 7.67 -1.37 -11.83
C GLY A 26 9.02 -0.76 -11.43
N PRO A 27 8.97 0.43 -10.84
CA PRO A 27 10.18 1.14 -10.40
C PRO A 27 10.98 0.33 -9.38
N LYS A 28 12.24 0.03 -9.71
CA LYS A 28 13.11 -0.87 -8.94
C LYS A 28 13.69 -0.27 -7.65
N SER A 29 13.52 1.01 -7.40
CA SER A 29 14.31 1.79 -6.46
C SER A 29 13.74 1.91 -5.05
N TYR A 30 12.75 1.09 -4.67
CA TYR A 30 12.08 1.33 -3.41
C TYR A 30 12.13 0.15 -2.45
N HIS A 31 12.77 0.36 -1.31
CA HIS A 31 12.62 -0.49 -0.15
C HIS A 31 11.13 -0.65 0.22
N ARG A 32 10.76 -1.83 0.74
CA ARG A 32 9.38 -2.14 1.14
C ARG A 32 8.76 -1.01 1.97
N GLY A 33 7.61 -0.54 1.57
CA GLY A 33 6.81 0.45 2.27
C GLY A 33 7.05 1.89 1.87
N GLN A 34 8.22 2.28 1.36
CA GLN A 34 8.47 3.68 1.00
C GLN A 34 7.59 4.17 -0.14
N GLY A 35 7.34 3.32 -1.14
CA GLY A 35 6.46 3.69 -2.23
C GLY A 35 5.02 3.98 -1.79
N ALA A 36 4.48 3.19 -0.88
CA ALA A 36 3.15 3.43 -0.33
C ALA A 36 3.12 4.71 0.51
N LEU A 37 4.16 4.97 1.31
CA LEU A 37 4.31 6.21 2.06
C LEU A 37 4.36 7.43 1.15
N LEU A 38 5.19 7.41 0.11
CA LEU A 38 5.32 8.52 -0.83
C LEU A 38 4.02 8.79 -1.60
N ASN A 39 3.31 7.74 -2.00
CA ASN A 39 2.00 7.90 -2.65
C ASN A 39 0.96 8.53 -1.70
N ALA A 40 0.90 8.06 -0.44
CA ALA A 40 -0.02 8.63 0.54
C ALA A 40 0.28 10.12 0.80
N LEU A 41 1.55 10.49 0.90
CA LEU A 41 1.97 11.89 1.09
C LEU A 41 1.79 12.74 -0.17
N LEU A 42 1.81 12.15 -1.36
CA LEU A 42 1.52 12.87 -2.60
C LEU A 42 0.04 13.30 -2.65
N GLU A 43 -0.86 12.49 -2.11
CA GLU A 43 -2.28 12.81 -1.98
C GLU A 43 -2.54 13.79 -0.81
N HIS A 44 -1.89 13.57 0.32
CA HIS A 44 -2.08 14.34 1.55
C HIS A 44 -0.72 14.57 2.24
N ASP A 45 -0.04 15.63 1.85
CA ASP A 45 1.24 16.02 2.44
C ASP A 45 1.07 16.55 3.87
N GLY A 46 2.04 16.29 4.72
CA GLY A 46 2.01 16.75 6.11
C GLY A 46 1.12 15.92 7.04
N GLU A 47 0.74 14.70 6.64
CA GLU A 47 -0.05 13.83 7.50
C GLU A 47 0.70 13.42 8.78
N THR A 48 -0.06 13.25 9.85
CA THR A 48 0.47 12.77 11.12
C THR A 48 0.75 11.27 11.09
N GLN A 49 1.64 10.81 11.97
CA GLN A 49 1.88 9.38 12.18
C GLN A 49 0.57 8.60 12.37
N ARG A 50 -0.39 9.18 13.10
CA ARG A 50 -1.68 8.53 13.40
C ARG A 50 -2.50 8.29 12.14
N GLU A 51 -2.53 9.26 11.24
CA GLU A 51 -3.24 9.19 9.96
C GLU A 51 -2.56 8.21 9.02
N LEU A 52 -1.24 8.29 8.89
CA LEU A 52 -0.45 7.38 8.05
C LEU A 52 -0.60 5.91 8.47
N VAL A 53 -0.63 5.62 9.76
CA VAL A 53 -0.91 4.25 10.26
C VAL A 53 -2.26 3.74 9.76
N LYS A 54 -3.29 4.59 9.74
CA LYS A 54 -4.62 4.22 9.26
C LYS A 54 -4.65 4.02 7.74
N VAL A 55 -4.10 4.97 7.00
CA VAL A 55 -4.10 4.96 5.52
C VAL A 55 -3.29 3.78 5.00
N LEU A 56 -2.10 3.55 5.56
CA LEU A 56 -1.20 2.48 5.10
C LEU A 56 -1.53 1.10 5.67
N GLY A 57 -2.37 1.03 6.70
CA GLY A 57 -2.73 -0.25 7.34
C GLY A 57 -1.55 -0.97 8.01
N VAL A 58 -0.53 -0.23 8.44
CA VAL A 58 0.68 -0.73 9.10
C VAL A 58 0.65 -0.41 10.60
N ASP A 59 1.49 -1.06 11.39
CA ASP A 59 1.67 -0.66 12.79
C ASP A 59 2.63 0.52 12.94
N ARG A 60 2.68 1.11 14.15
CA ARG A 60 3.55 2.27 14.43
C ARG A 60 5.04 1.97 14.28
N GLY A 61 5.46 0.76 14.60
CA GLY A 61 6.86 0.34 14.47
C GLY A 61 7.28 0.18 13.02
N GLU A 62 6.43 -0.45 12.20
CA GLU A 62 6.63 -0.56 10.75
C GLU A 62 6.69 0.83 10.11
N LEU A 63 5.74 1.71 10.41
CA LEU A 63 5.72 3.08 9.90
C LEU A 63 6.99 3.83 10.27
N LYS A 64 7.40 3.79 11.55
CA LYS A 64 8.62 4.45 12.03
C LYS A 64 9.85 3.98 11.25
N GLY A 65 9.95 2.69 10.95
CA GLY A 65 11.05 2.12 10.15
C GLY A 65 11.05 2.65 8.71
N VAL A 66 9.88 2.73 8.09
CA VAL A 66 9.72 3.25 6.72
C VAL A 66 10.02 4.74 6.64
N VAL A 67 9.49 5.53 7.57
CA VAL A 67 9.70 6.99 7.63
C VAL A 67 11.19 7.31 7.84
N LYS A 68 11.86 6.63 8.77
CA LYS A 68 13.31 6.83 8.98
C LYS A 68 14.15 6.54 7.74
N LYS A 69 13.78 5.50 6.97
CA LYS A 69 14.47 5.19 5.72
C LYS A 69 14.22 6.25 4.66
N ALA A 70 12.97 6.72 4.54
CA ALA A 70 12.60 7.78 3.60
C ALA A 70 13.30 9.12 3.96
N GLU A 71 13.39 9.45 5.24
CA GLU A 71 14.13 10.62 5.73
C GLU A 71 15.62 10.51 5.41
N ARG A 72 16.22 9.36 5.66
CA ARG A 72 17.64 9.10 5.33
C ARG A 72 17.94 9.22 3.85
N ASN A 73 16.97 8.86 3.00
CA ASN A 73 17.06 9.02 1.54
C ASN A 73 16.76 10.46 1.08
N GLY A 74 16.42 11.36 1.97
CA GLY A 74 16.07 12.74 1.65
C GLY A 74 14.70 12.93 1.00
N TYR A 75 13.81 11.96 1.11
CA TYR A 75 12.48 12.01 0.49
C TYR A 75 11.42 12.68 1.37
N VAL A 76 11.60 12.62 2.67
CA VAL A 76 10.68 13.22 3.64
C VAL A 76 11.44 13.96 4.73
N THR A 77 10.75 14.89 5.38
CA THR A 77 11.16 15.53 6.64
C THR A 77 10.15 15.20 7.72
N ILE A 78 10.61 15.11 8.95
CA ILE A 78 9.77 14.88 10.13
C ILE A 78 9.62 16.20 10.85
N GLY A 79 8.37 16.62 11.05
CA GLY A 79 8.00 17.79 11.83
C GLY A 79 7.27 17.42 13.12
N ASP A 80 7.30 18.31 14.11
CA ASP A 80 6.54 18.13 15.34
C ASP A 80 5.09 18.59 15.12
N ALA A 81 4.14 17.76 15.56
CA ALA A 81 2.75 18.18 15.67
C ALA A 81 2.50 18.67 17.09
N GLU A 82 2.26 19.98 17.24
CA GLU A 82 2.20 20.68 18.52
C GLU A 82 1.16 20.13 19.51
N ALA A 83 0.15 19.39 19.07
CA ALA A 83 -1.02 19.08 19.91
C ALA A 83 -1.14 17.63 20.41
N ALA A 84 -0.31 16.65 20.02
CA ALA A 84 -0.70 15.26 20.28
C ALA A 84 0.42 14.22 20.49
N ARG A 85 1.62 14.56 20.90
CA ARG A 85 2.74 13.59 21.03
C ARG A 85 2.94 12.72 19.77
N THR A 86 2.68 13.29 18.61
CA THR A 86 2.82 12.67 17.30
C THR A 86 3.73 13.56 16.45
N TYR A 87 4.23 13.02 15.37
CA TYR A 87 4.99 13.79 14.40
C TYR A 87 4.23 13.87 13.07
N THR A 88 4.52 14.89 12.28
CA THR A 88 4.07 15.02 10.90
C THR A 88 5.17 14.56 9.96
N VAL A 89 4.78 14.09 8.79
CA VAL A 89 5.68 13.66 7.72
C VAL A 89 5.38 14.48 6.48
N ASN A 90 6.38 15.18 5.96
CA ASN A 90 6.23 16.05 4.80
C ASN A 90 7.17 15.58 3.67
N LEU A 91 6.71 15.67 2.43
CA LEU A 91 7.57 15.45 1.27
C LEU A 91 8.59 16.57 1.13
N THR A 92 9.81 16.19 0.76
CA THR A 92 10.78 17.12 0.19
C THR A 92 10.52 17.30 -1.31
N ASP A 93 11.13 18.28 -1.95
CA ASP A 93 11.05 18.44 -3.41
C ASP A 93 11.55 17.18 -4.13
N VAL A 94 12.65 16.59 -3.65
CA VAL A 94 13.18 15.32 -4.17
C VAL A 94 12.19 14.18 -3.95
N GLY A 95 11.57 14.10 -2.76
CA GLY A 95 10.57 13.07 -2.45
C GLY A 95 9.33 13.19 -3.34
N ARG A 96 8.89 14.41 -3.62
CA ARG A 96 7.76 14.69 -4.53
C ARG A 96 8.07 14.25 -5.95
N GLU A 97 9.21 14.66 -6.50
CA GLU A 97 9.64 14.25 -7.85
C GLU A 97 9.73 12.71 -7.98
N VAL A 98 10.28 12.06 -6.97
CA VAL A 98 10.38 10.59 -6.92
C VAL A 98 9.00 9.94 -6.86
N ALA A 99 8.07 10.48 -6.04
CA ALA A 99 6.71 9.98 -5.95
C ALA A 99 5.95 10.11 -7.26
N GLU A 100 6.04 11.26 -7.93
CA GLU A 100 5.40 11.52 -9.22
C GLU A 100 5.93 10.59 -10.32
N LYS A 101 7.24 10.43 -10.45
CA LYS A 101 7.85 9.47 -11.38
C LYS A 101 7.39 8.04 -11.12
N ARG A 102 7.19 7.69 -9.86
CA ARG A 102 6.68 6.38 -9.47
C ARG A 102 5.23 6.17 -9.89
N VAL A 103 4.36 7.17 -9.71
CA VAL A 103 2.96 7.11 -10.16
C VAL A 103 2.92 6.85 -11.66
N VAL A 104 3.64 7.64 -12.46
CA VAL A 104 3.70 7.47 -13.92
C VAL A 104 4.18 6.06 -14.31
N ALA A 105 5.21 5.53 -13.65
CA ALA A 105 5.70 4.19 -13.92
C ALA A 105 4.70 3.09 -13.53
N ASN A 106 3.99 3.27 -12.42
CA ASN A 106 2.94 2.35 -12.00
C ASN A 106 1.73 2.38 -12.95
N ASP A 107 1.31 3.57 -13.38
CA ASP A 107 0.20 3.73 -14.32
C ASP A 107 0.49 3.04 -15.65
N LYS A 108 1.73 3.14 -16.14
CA LYS A 108 2.15 2.42 -17.33
C LYS A 108 2.04 0.90 -17.16
N VAL A 109 2.54 0.35 -16.06
CA VAL A 109 2.44 -1.10 -15.79
C VAL A 109 0.99 -1.52 -15.61
N ALA A 110 0.16 -0.69 -14.98
CA ALA A 110 -1.27 -0.96 -14.85
C ALA A 110 -1.98 -0.99 -16.21
N ALA A 111 -1.69 -0.02 -17.08
CA ALA A 111 -2.22 0.02 -18.44
C ALA A 111 -1.80 -1.23 -19.24
N ASP A 112 -0.52 -1.61 -19.20
CA ASP A 112 0.00 -2.80 -19.87
C ASP A 112 -0.69 -4.11 -19.38
N ILE A 113 -1.01 -4.20 -18.08
CA ILE A 113 -1.73 -5.36 -17.53
C ILE A 113 -3.17 -5.42 -18.00
N LEU A 114 -3.83 -4.25 -18.08
CA LEU A 114 -5.25 -4.14 -18.36
C LEU A 114 -5.56 -3.98 -19.86
N GLU A 115 -4.56 -3.90 -20.74
CA GLU A 115 -4.75 -3.74 -22.19
C GLU A 115 -5.61 -4.84 -22.83
N CYS A 116 -5.70 -6.00 -22.17
CA CYS A 116 -6.55 -7.14 -22.60
C CYS A 116 -8.05 -6.93 -22.32
N LEU A 117 -8.43 -5.87 -21.61
CA LEU A 117 -9.79 -5.57 -21.20
C LEU A 117 -10.29 -4.29 -21.89
N SER A 118 -11.59 -4.25 -22.21
CA SER A 118 -12.23 -3.00 -22.64
C SER A 118 -12.47 -2.06 -21.44
N ASP A 119 -12.77 -0.80 -21.71
CA ASP A 119 -13.08 0.18 -20.66
C ASP A 119 -14.32 -0.23 -19.87
N GLU A 120 -15.33 -0.84 -20.51
CA GLU A 120 -16.51 -1.38 -19.85
C GLU A 120 -16.16 -2.56 -18.93
N GLU A 121 -15.27 -3.46 -19.36
CA GLU A 121 -14.81 -4.59 -18.56
C GLU A 121 -13.99 -4.13 -17.37
N VAL A 122 -13.16 -3.10 -17.50
CA VAL A 122 -12.44 -2.47 -16.40
C VAL A 122 -13.41 -1.86 -15.39
N ALA A 123 -14.45 -1.13 -15.86
CA ALA A 123 -15.46 -0.57 -14.97
C ALA A 123 -16.26 -1.66 -14.24
N GLN A 124 -16.62 -2.75 -14.91
CA GLN A 124 -17.30 -3.90 -14.31
C GLN A 124 -16.38 -4.59 -13.26
N LEU A 125 -15.12 -4.78 -13.56
CA LEU A 125 -14.14 -5.38 -12.65
C LEU A 125 -14.01 -4.53 -11.38
N ASN A 126 -13.92 -3.21 -11.50
CA ASN A 126 -13.89 -2.30 -10.36
C ASN A 126 -15.13 -2.42 -9.49
N ALA A 127 -16.33 -2.43 -10.09
CA ALA A 127 -17.58 -2.58 -9.36
C ALA A 127 -17.70 -3.94 -8.65
N ILE A 128 -17.25 -5.02 -9.28
CA ILE A 128 -17.27 -6.37 -8.71
C ILE A 128 -16.28 -6.48 -7.54
N THR A 129 -15.06 -5.98 -7.71
CA THR A 129 -14.04 -6.03 -6.67
C THR A 129 -14.43 -5.19 -5.45
N GLU A 130 -15.07 -4.03 -5.66
CA GLU A 130 -15.61 -3.22 -4.56
C GLU A 130 -16.67 -3.97 -3.75
N LYS A 131 -17.62 -4.62 -4.42
CA LYS A 131 -18.62 -5.48 -3.74
C LYS A 131 -17.99 -6.59 -2.92
N LEU A 132 -16.93 -7.23 -3.43
CA LEU A 132 -16.19 -8.27 -2.70
C LEU A 132 -15.46 -7.68 -1.48
N ILE A 133 -14.83 -6.52 -1.61
CA ILE A 133 -14.18 -5.82 -0.50
C ILE A 133 -15.18 -5.51 0.61
N LEU A 134 -16.35 -4.95 0.27
CA LEU A 134 -17.41 -4.64 1.23
C LEU A 134 -17.95 -5.90 1.92
N SER A 135 -18.14 -6.98 1.17
CA SER A 135 -18.56 -8.28 1.72
C SER A 135 -17.54 -8.84 2.71
N CYS A 136 -16.25 -8.76 2.40
CA CYS A 136 -15.20 -9.19 3.31
C CYS A 136 -15.15 -8.33 4.60
N LYS A 137 -15.29 -7.02 4.46
CA LYS A 137 -15.33 -6.09 5.61
C LYS A 137 -16.54 -6.40 6.51
N ALA A 138 -17.72 -6.68 5.96
CA ALA A 138 -18.90 -7.05 6.71
C ALA A 138 -18.72 -8.36 7.51
N LYS A 139 -17.82 -9.25 7.06
CA LYS A 139 -17.42 -10.47 7.77
C LYS A 139 -16.29 -10.28 8.79
N GLY A 140 -15.98 -9.03 9.15
CA GLY A 140 -14.96 -8.69 10.17
C GLY A 140 -13.52 -8.73 9.69
N VAL A 141 -13.27 -8.81 8.37
CA VAL A 141 -11.91 -8.79 7.80
C VAL A 141 -11.56 -7.36 7.39
N ASN A 142 -10.79 -6.67 8.23
CA ASN A 142 -10.44 -5.26 8.05
C ASN A 142 -9.03 -5.02 7.51
N GLY A 143 -8.42 -6.00 6.86
CA GLY A 143 -7.08 -5.84 6.27
C GLY A 143 -5.93 -5.67 7.27
N LYS A 144 -6.22 -5.50 8.57
CA LYS A 144 -5.20 -5.42 9.62
C LYS A 144 -4.58 -6.79 9.81
N LYS A 145 -3.31 -6.97 9.47
CA LYS A 145 -2.54 -8.13 9.92
C LYS A 145 -2.60 -8.15 11.44
N LYS A 146 -3.23 -9.18 12.04
CA LYS A 146 -3.00 -9.48 13.47
C LYS A 146 -1.50 -9.66 13.61
N GLY A 147 -0.86 -8.80 14.43
CA GLY A 147 0.55 -8.93 14.75
C GLY A 147 0.85 -10.38 15.13
N ARG A 148 1.86 -10.97 14.51
CA ARG A 148 2.37 -12.29 14.94
C ARG A 148 2.70 -12.13 16.41
N LYS A 149 1.91 -12.76 17.28
CA LYS A 149 2.30 -12.94 18.69
C LYS A 149 3.65 -13.64 18.65
N ALA A 150 4.69 -12.94 19.07
CA ALA A 150 5.98 -13.55 19.31
C ALA A 150 5.73 -14.68 20.33
N HIS A 151 5.90 -15.92 19.90
CA HIS A 151 5.98 -17.04 20.82
C HIS A 151 7.21 -16.80 21.69
N ARG A 152 6.94 -16.30 22.90
CA ARG A 152 7.92 -16.23 23.97
C ARG A 152 8.26 -17.68 24.30
N CYS A 153 9.38 -18.18 23.75
CA CYS A 153 9.98 -19.41 24.25
C CYS A 153 10.31 -19.21 25.73
N VAL A 154 9.49 -19.80 26.58
CA VAL A 154 9.87 -20.03 27.98
C VAL A 154 10.91 -21.15 27.93
N ARG A 155 12.17 -20.80 28.13
CA ARG A 155 13.20 -21.79 28.50
C ARG A 155 12.96 -22.18 29.95
N LEU A 156 12.68 -23.44 30.18
CA LEU A 156 12.84 -24.10 31.44
C LEU A 156 14.34 -24.28 31.74
#